data_b05a59302229f845d150993e1c02ac9a
#
_entry.id   b05a59302229f845d150993e1c02ac9a
#
_cell.length_a   1.000
_cell.length_b   1.000
_cell.length_c   1.000
_cell.angle_alpha   90.00
_cell.angle_beta   90.00
_cell.angle_gamma   90.00
#
_symmetry.space_group_name_H-M   'P 1'
#
loop_
_entity.id
_entity.type
_entity.pdbx_description
1 polymer ?
#
loop_
_entity_poly.entity_id
_entity_poly.type
_entity_poly.pdbx_seq_one_letter_code
_entity_poly.pdbx_strand_id
1 'polypeptide(L)'
;MTADERRDAIVAAATEEFATGGLVGASTEVIARRVGVSQPYVFQLFGTKKELFLAVVASCFSRIILVFENAAARWTPDSEECDTRLGAMGLAYKRLLADRTLLQMQLQSYAACSDPDVRASVRDGWARLYRRVVQVSGASREEIHQFFAEGMLLNLGAALGLPGAAGSWTLEMFEEGA
;
A
#
# COMPACT_ATOMS: atom_id res chain seq x y z
N MET A 1 9.77 2.37 25.66
CA MET A 1 8.83 2.40 24.51
C MET A 1 7.57 3.10 24.94
N THR A 2 7.22 4.19 24.30
CA THR A 2 5.99 4.97 24.55
C THR A 2 4.73 4.21 24.10
N ALA A 3 3.54 4.72 24.43
CA ALA A 3 2.28 4.11 23.98
C ALA A 3 2.16 4.14 22.44
N ASP A 4 2.58 5.25 21.81
CA ASP A 4 2.55 5.40 20.36
C ASP A 4 3.54 4.46 19.67
N GLU A 5 4.79 4.38 20.14
CA GLU A 5 5.78 3.43 19.63
C GLU A 5 5.28 1.98 19.73
N ARG A 6 4.54 1.64 20.77
CA ARG A 6 3.97 0.31 20.96
C ARG A 6 2.81 0.05 20.01
N ARG A 7 1.98 1.08 19.78
CA ARG A 7 0.90 1.03 18.80
C ARG A 7 1.46 0.79 17.39
N ASP A 8 2.50 1.52 17.01
CA ASP A 8 3.16 1.39 15.71
C ASP A 8 3.81 0.01 15.54
N ALA A 9 4.45 -0.53 16.57
CA ALA A 9 5.02 -1.86 16.56
C ALA A 9 3.94 -2.95 16.37
N ILE A 10 2.77 -2.80 17.01
CA ILE A 10 1.65 -3.72 16.80
C ILE A 10 1.11 -3.62 15.38
N VAL A 11 0.95 -2.42 14.83
CA VAL A 11 0.50 -2.22 13.44
C VAL A 11 1.48 -2.84 12.45
N ALA A 12 2.79 -2.69 12.66
CA ALA A 12 3.82 -3.30 11.82
C ALA A 12 3.73 -4.85 11.85
N ALA A 13 3.67 -5.45 13.03
CA ALA A 13 3.53 -6.91 13.17
C ALA A 13 2.20 -7.43 12.61
N ALA A 14 1.12 -6.65 12.76
CA ALA A 14 -0.19 -6.96 12.21
C ALA A 14 -0.20 -6.88 10.68
N THR A 15 0.56 -5.97 10.09
CA THR A 15 0.70 -5.86 8.64
C THR A 15 1.22 -7.17 8.03
N GLU A 16 2.27 -7.76 8.62
CA GLU A 16 2.82 -9.04 8.16
C GLU A 16 1.81 -10.20 8.30
N GLU A 17 1.12 -10.25 9.43
CA GLU A 17 0.17 -11.32 9.73
C GLU A 17 -1.07 -11.23 8.84
N PHE A 18 -1.62 -10.01 8.63
CA PHE A 18 -2.75 -9.80 7.74
C PHE A 18 -2.38 -9.91 6.26
N ALA A 19 -1.17 -9.57 5.86
CA ALA A 19 -0.69 -9.78 4.50
C ALA A 19 -0.75 -11.26 4.10
N THR A 20 -0.44 -12.15 5.04
CA THR A 20 -0.44 -13.60 4.79
C THR A 20 -1.83 -14.23 5.00
N GLY A 21 -2.49 -13.92 6.11
CA GLY A 21 -3.72 -14.60 6.53
C GLY A 21 -5.03 -13.87 6.19
N GLY A 22 -4.95 -12.64 5.71
CA GLY A 22 -6.13 -11.76 5.52
C GLY A 22 -6.85 -11.45 6.83
N LEU A 23 -8.01 -10.80 6.70
CA LEU A 23 -8.82 -10.46 7.88
C LEU A 23 -9.30 -11.71 8.64
N VAL A 24 -9.62 -12.79 7.95
CA VAL A 24 -10.21 -13.99 8.58
C VAL A 24 -9.13 -14.89 9.19
N GLY A 25 -8.06 -15.20 8.44
CA GLY A 25 -7.06 -16.20 8.84
C GLY A 25 -5.96 -15.69 9.78
N ALA A 26 -5.73 -14.39 9.87
CA ALA A 26 -4.71 -13.82 10.75
C ALA A 26 -5.00 -14.05 12.24
N SER A 27 -3.96 -14.22 13.05
CA SER A 27 -4.03 -14.47 14.48
C SER A 27 -3.52 -13.28 15.31
N THR A 28 -4.40 -12.68 16.11
CA THR A 28 -4.03 -11.62 17.04
C THR A 28 -3.11 -12.09 18.16
N GLU A 29 -3.11 -13.37 18.49
CA GLU A 29 -2.16 -13.98 19.43
C GLU A 29 -0.74 -14.01 18.85
N VAL A 30 -0.60 -14.37 17.57
CA VAL A 30 0.69 -14.32 16.87
C VAL A 30 1.23 -12.90 16.82
N ILE A 31 0.37 -11.92 16.49
CA ILE A 31 0.73 -10.49 16.49
C ILE A 31 1.25 -10.06 17.88
N ALA A 32 0.49 -10.36 18.93
CA ALA A 32 0.86 -10.01 20.30
C ALA A 32 2.21 -10.61 20.71
N ARG A 33 2.44 -11.88 20.41
CA ARG A 33 3.68 -12.60 20.70
C ARG A 33 4.89 -11.99 19.98
N ARG A 34 4.74 -11.58 18.71
CA ARG A 34 5.83 -10.93 17.94
C ARG A 34 6.31 -9.62 18.57
N VAL A 35 5.39 -8.87 19.17
CA VAL A 35 5.70 -7.57 19.80
C VAL A 35 6.08 -7.73 21.29
N GLY A 36 5.92 -8.92 21.85
CA GLY A 36 6.19 -9.18 23.28
C GLY A 36 5.14 -8.58 24.22
N VAL A 37 3.88 -8.54 23.78
CA VAL A 37 2.74 -8.08 24.59
C VAL A 37 1.69 -9.19 24.73
N SER A 38 0.72 -9.00 25.63
CA SER A 38 -0.42 -9.91 25.74
C SER A 38 -1.49 -9.61 24.68
N GLN A 39 -2.22 -10.65 24.25
CA GLN A 39 -3.34 -10.45 23.33
C GLN A 39 -4.44 -9.53 23.90
N PRO A 40 -4.82 -9.60 25.20
CA PRO A 40 -5.72 -8.61 25.79
C PRO A 40 -5.24 -7.17 25.67
N TYR A 41 -3.93 -6.92 25.73
CA TYR A 41 -3.36 -5.59 25.53
C TYR A 41 -3.57 -5.08 24.11
N VAL A 42 -3.44 -5.96 23.09
CA VAL A 42 -3.75 -5.61 21.70
C VAL A 42 -5.22 -5.18 21.57
N PHE A 43 -6.15 -5.91 22.19
CA PHE A 43 -7.57 -5.55 22.18
C PHE A 43 -7.87 -4.28 22.98
N GLN A 44 -7.14 -4.03 24.06
CA GLN A 44 -7.26 -2.77 24.80
C GLN A 44 -6.91 -1.55 23.93
N LEU A 45 -5.91 -1.68 23.04
CA LEU A 45 -5.46 -0.58 22.18
C LEU A 45 -6.31 -0.41 20.90
N PHE A 46 -6.84 -1.49 20.36
CA PHE A 46 -7.48 -1.48 19.04
C PHE A 46 -8.96 -1.90 19.07
N GLY A 47 -9.44 -2.46 20.17
CA GLY A 47 -10.81 -2.95 20.32
C GLY A 47 -10.99 -4.36 19.76
N THR A 48 -11.07 -4.53 18.46
CA THR A 48 -11.29 -5.80 17.78
C THR A 48 -10.19 -6.13 16.75
N LYS A 49 -10.15 -7.39 16.30
CA LYS A 49 -9.28 -7.78 15.18
C LYS A 49 -9.59 -6.98 13.92
N LYS A 50 -10.88 -6.68 13.67
CA LYS A 50 -11.30 -5.86 12.53
C LYS A 50 -10.79 -4.42 12.65
N GLU A 51 -10.89 -3.80 13.80
CA GLU A 51 -10.36 -2.44 14.03
C GLU A 51 -8.85 -2.38 13.88
N LEU A 52 -8.13 -3.41 14.33
CA LEU A 52 -6.69 -3.54 14.06
C LEU A 52 -6.42 -3.66 12.55
N PHE A 53 -7.21 -4.45 11.81
CA PHE A 53 -7.11 -4.56 10.35
C PHE A 53 -7.34 -3.20 9.67
N LEU A 54 -8.36 -2.45 10.09
CA LEU A 54 -8.63 -1.10 9.57
C LEU A 54 -7.48 -0.13 9.85
N ALA A 55 -6.85 -0.22 11.02
CA ALA A 55 -5.66 0.57 11.34
C ALA A 55 -4.47 0.22 10.42
N VAL A 56 -4.28 -1.06 10.11
CA VAL A 56 -3.26 -1.51 9.14
C VAL A 56 -3.57 -0.99 7.73
N VAL A 57 -4.81 -1.08 7.27
CA VAL A 57 -5.24 -0.52 5.97
C VAL A 57 -4.91 0.98 5.89
N ALA A 58 -5.27 1.74 6.92
CA ALA A 58 -4.99 3.18 6.99
C ALA A 58 -3.48 3.47 6.97
N SER A 59 -2.67 2.68 7.67
CA SER A 59 -1.21 2.78 7.69
C SER A 59 -0.59 2.51 6.31
N CYS A 60 -1.07 1.51 5.58
CA CYS A 60 -0.61 1.19 4.22
C CYS A 60 -0.86 2.37 3.26
N PHE A 61 -2.05 2.95 3.27
CA PHE A 61 -2.34 4.14 2.44
C PHE A 61 -1.46 5.34 2.84
N SER A 62 -1.25 5.57 4.13
CA SER A 62 -0.40 6.66 4.61
C SER A 62 1.05 6.49 4.16
N ARG A 63 1.56 5.26 4.14
CA ARG A 63 2.91 4.95 3.64
C ARG A 63 3.04 5.24 2.13
N ILE A 64 2.05 4.85 1.33
CA ILE A 64 2.05 5.13 -0.11
C ILE A 64 2.00 6.64 -0.36
N ILE A 65 1.13 7.36 0.33
CA ILE A 65 1.02 8.82 0.24
C ILE A 65 2.37 9.47 0.56
N LEU A 66 3.01 9.08 1.64
CA LEU A 66 4.32 9.63 2.05
C LEU A 66 5.40 9.37 0.99
N VAL A 67 5.41 8.18 0.37
CA VAL A 67 6.34 7.85 -0.72
C VAL A 67 6.11 8.78 -1.91
N PHE A 68 4.87 9.02 -2.30
CA PHE A 68 4.53 9.92 -3.40
C PHE A 68 4.89 11.38 -3.10
N GLU A 69 4.58 11.87 -1.90
CA GLU A 69 4.95 13.20 -1.45
C GLU A 69 6.46 13.43 -1.50
N ASN A 70 7.22 12.48 -0.97
CA ASN A 70 8.68 12.54 -0.95
C ASN A 70 9.27 12.51 -2.38
N ALA A 71 8.72 11.68 -3.26
CA ALA A 71 9.15 11.61 -4.64
C ALA A 71 8.86 12.93 -5.39
N ALA A 72 7.65 13.46 -5.28
CA ALA A 72 7.26 14.72 -5.90
C ALA A 72 8.07 15.92 -5.37
N ALA A 73 8.37 15.94 -4.06
CA ALA A 73 9.16 17.02 -3.43
C ALA A 73 10.64 17.01 -3.83
N ARG A 74 11.19 15.84 -4.15
CA ARG A 74 12.60 15.68 -4.57
C ARG A 74 12.79 15.85 -6.07
N TRP A 75 11.73 15.77 -6.85
CA TRP A 75 11.82 15.91 -8.29
C TRP A 75 12.22 17.34 -8.68
N THR A 76 13.10 17.44 -9.69
CA THR A 76 13.50 18.71 -10.34
C THR A 76 13.37 18.56 -11.85
N PRO A 77 13.18 19.68 -12.61
CA PRO A 77 13.09 19.64 -14.07
C PRO A 77 14.33 19.05 -14.77
N ASP A 78 15.48 19.05 -14.09
CA ASP A 78 16.73 18.51 -14.62
C ASP A 78 16.94 17.02 -14.24
N SER A 79 15.89 16.33 -13.77
CA SER A 79 15.98 14.92 -13.38
C SER A 79 16.20 14.03 -14.61
N GLU A 80 17.28 13.26 -14.62
CA GLU A 80 17.59 12.28 -15.69
C GLU A 80 16.67 11.03 -15.65
N GLU A 81 16.04 10.74 -14.50
CA GLU A 81 15.26 9.51 -14.32
C GLU A 81 13.80 9.65 -14.80
N CYS A 82 13.25 10.88 -14.84
CA CYS A 82 11.86 11.12 -15.21
C CYS A 82 11.57 12.60 -15.50
N ASP A 83 10.70 12.84 -16.48
CA ASP A 83 10.37 14.19 -16.98
C ASP A 83 9.32 14.91 -16.12
N THR A 84 8.61 14.19 -15.24
CA THR A 84 7.50 14.76 -14.47
C THR A 84 7.51 14.29 -13.01
N ARG A 85 6.86 15.07 -12.14
CA ARG A 85 6.61 14.64 -10.75
C ARG A 85 5.82 13.33 -10.69
N LEU A 86 4.89 13.14 -11.61
CA LEU A 86 4.10 11.92 -11.69
C LEU A 86 4.98 10.71 -12.04
N GLY A 87 5.92 10.88 -12.98
CA GLY A 87 6.94 9.88 -13.30
C GLY A 87 7.81 9.52 -12.10
N ALA A 88 8.28 10.53 -11.34
CA ALA A 88 9.04 10.31 -10.11
C ALA A 88 8.24 9.50 -9.06
N MET A 89 6.95 9.81 -8.91
CA MET A 89 6.05 9.06 -8.02
C MET A 89 5.87 7.61 -8.50
N GLY A 90 5.73 7.38 -9.80
CA GLY A 90 5.65 6.04 -10.40
C GLY A 90 6.89 5.20 -10.17
N LEU A 91 8.09 5.77 -10.36
CA LEU A 91 9.36 5.12 -10.06
C LEU A 91 9.50 4.77 -8.56
N ALA A 92 9.10 5.70 -7.69
CA ALA A 92 9.11 5.46 -6.25
C ALA A 92 8.12 4.33 -5.86
N TYR A 93 6.98 4.23 -6.53
CA TYR A 93 6.02 3.16 -6.33
C TYR A 93 6.55 1.81 -6.80
N LYS A 94 7.18 1.73 -7.98
CA LYS A 94 7.86 0.51 -8.45
C LYS A 94 8.86 -0.01 -7.42
N ARG A 95 9.65 0.88 -6.81
CA ARG A 95 10.59 0.52 -5.72
C ARG A 95 9.85 0.04 -4.46
N LEU A 96 8.73 0.67 -4.11
CA LEU A 96 7.91 0.29 -2.96
C LEU A 96 7.29 -1.10 -3.12
N LEU A 97 6.93 -1.52 -4.33
CA LEU A 97 6.37 -2.85 -4.63
C LEU A 97 7.36 -4.01 -4.42
N ALA A 98 8.66 -3.72 -4.24
CA ALA A 98 9.63 -4.71 -3.76
C ALA A 98 9.31 -5.18 -2.33
N ASP A 99 8.61 -4.37 -1.53
CA ASP A 99 8.04 -4.78 -0.26
C ASP A 99 6.78 -5.63 -0.50
N ARG A 100 7.00 -6.94 -0.58
CA ARG A 100 5.93 -7.94 -0.83
C ARG A 100 4.84 -7.89 0.22
N THR A 101 5.17 -7.55 1.47
CA THR A 101 4.21 -7.46 2.58
C THR A 101 3.20 -6.35 2.33
N LEU A 102 3.67 -5.17 1.90
CA LEU A 102 2.78 -4.05 1.59
C LEU A 102 1.85 -4.38 0.42
N LEU A 103 2.40 -4.97 -0.66
CA LEU A 103 1.62 -5.40 -1.81
C LEU A 103 0.54 -6.41 -1.42
N GLN A 104 0.92 -7.45 -0.68
CA GLN A 104 -0.02 -8.47 -0.21
C GLN A 104 -1.11 -7.87 0.68
N MET A 105 -0.75 -6.96 1.59
CA MET A 105 -1.72 -6.29 2.44
C MET A 105 -2.72 -5.43 1.65
N GLN A 106 -2.27 -4.74 0.59
CA GLN A 106 -3.18 -4.04 -0.33
C GLN A 106 -4.19 -5.01 -0.96
N LEU A 107 -3.73 -6.13 -1.52
CA LEU A 107 -4.60 -7.13 -2.14
C LEU A 107 -5.58 -7.76 -1.14
N GLN A 108 -5.13 -8.05 0.09
CA GLN A 108 -5.99 -8.52 1.18
C GLN A 108 -7.05 -7.49 1.57
N SER A 109 -6.72 -6.20 1.55
CA SER A 109 -7.70 -5.15 1.83
C SER A 109 -8.81 -5.10 0.78
N TYR A 110 -8.48 -5.31 -0.49
CA TYR A 110 -9.48 -5.37 -1.58
C TYR A 110 -10.34 -6.63 -1.48
N ALA A 111 -9.73 -7.79 -1.21
CA ALA A 111 -10.44 -9.05 -1.02
C ALA A 111 -11.43 -9.00 0.15
N ALA A 112 -11.12 -8.22 1.20
CA ALA A 112 -11.97 -8.05 2.37
C ALA A 112 -13.09 -6.99 2.20
N CYS A 113 -13.23 -6.34 1.04
CA CYS A 113 -14.23 -5.28 0.79
C CYS A 113 -15.70 -5.80 0.73
N SER A 114 -15.95 -7.09 0.89
CA SER A 114 -17.28 -7.61 1.21
C SER A 114 -17.78 -7.11 2.57
N ASP A 115 -16.88 -6.89 3.53
CA ASP A 115 -17.20 -6.22 4.80
C ASP A 115 -17.40 -4.71 4.56
N PRO A 116 -18.54 -4.10 4.99
CA PRO A 116 -18.86 -2.71 4.73
C PRO A 116 -17.89 -1.71 5.39
N ASP A 117 -17.35 -2.02 6.57
CA ASP A 117 -16.42 -1.14 7.29
C ASP A 117 -15.05 -1.14 6.60
N VAL A 118 -14.59 -2.33 6.16
CA VAL A 118 -13.36 -2.45 5.37
C VAL A 118 -13.49 -1.69 4.05
N ARG A 119 -14.61 -1.88 3.34
CA ARG A 119 -14.88 -1.17 2.09
C ARG A 119 -14.88 0.34 2.28
N ALA A 120 -15.49 0.85 3.35
CA ALA A 120 -15.48 2.27 3.69
C ALA A 120 -14.05 2.77 3.93
N SER A 121 -13.26 2.08 4.74
CA SER A 121 -11.86 2.42 5.03
C SER A 121 -10.97 2.42 3.78
N VAL A 122 -11.13 1.43 2.90
CA VAL A 122 -10.39 1.35 1.64
C VAL A 122 -10.78 2.52 0.71
N ARG A 123 -12.09 2.83 0.59
CA ARG A 123 -12.55 3.99 -0.21
C ARG A 123 -12.00 5.31 0.31
N ASP A 124 -11.98 5.51 1.63
CA ASP A 124 -11.41 6.71 2.25
C ASP A 124 -9.90 6.80 2.03
N GLY A 125 -9.19 5.67 2.11
CA GLY A 125 -7.77 5.58 1.78
C GLY A 125 -7.50 6.00 0.34
N TRP A 126 -8.25 5.47 -0.63
CA TRP A 126 -8.17 5.83 -2.03
C TRP A 126 -8.51 7.30 -2.29
N ALA A 127 -9.54 7.83 -1.63
CA ALA A 127 -9.92 9.23 -1.77
C ALA A 127 -8.82 10.19 -1.27
N ARG A 128 -8.13 9.83 -0.17
CA ARG A 128 -6.98 10.59 0.34
C ARG A 128 -5.80 10.52 -0.62
N LEU A 129 -5.45 9.31 -1.07
CA LEU A 129 -4.36 9.07 -2.01
C LEU A 129 -4.58 9.85 -3.30
N TYR A 130 -5.75 9.72 -3.92
CA TYR A 130 -6.11 10.44 -5.16
C TYR A 130 -5.98 11.96 -4.99
N ARG A 131 -6.61 12.53 -3.95
CA ARG A 131 -6.54 13.97 -3.67
C ARG A 131 -5.10 14.45 -3.50
N ARG A 132 -4.27 13.65 -2.84
CA ARG A 132 -2.88 14.02 -2.63
C ARG A 132 -2.06 13.99 -3.91
N VAL A 133 -2.24 12.97 -4.74
CA VAL A 133 -1.62 12.90 -6.08
C VAL A 133 -2.00 14.13 -6.92
N VAL A 134 -3.28 14.49 -6.98
CA VAL A 134 -3.75 15.72 -7.66
C VAL A 134 -3.01 16.96 -7.16
N GLN A 135 -2.88 17.12 -5.83
CA GLN A 135 -2.27 18.30 -5.23
C GLN A 135 -0.77 18.43 -5.52
N VAL A 136 -0.03 17.32 -5.53
CA VAL A 136 1.44 17.39 -5.58
C VAL A 136 2.02 17.18 -6.96
N SER A 137 1.27 16.54 -7.89
CA SER A 137 1.78 16.27 -9.23
C SER A 137 1.72 17.46 -10.17
N GLY A 138 0.67 18.28 -10.08
CA GLY A 138 0.36 19.33 -11.06
C GLY A 138 -0.07 18.79 -12.43
N ALA A 139 -0.35 17.47 -12.51
CA ALA A 139 -0.70 16.78 -13.74
C ALA A 139 -2.18 16.99 -14.12
N SER A 140 -2.49 16.79 -15.39
CA SER A 140 -3.85 16.79 -15.92
C SER A 140 -4.67 15.62 -15.38
N ARG A 141 -6.00 15.71 -15.53
CA ARG A 141 -6.91 14.63 -15.13
C ARG A 141 -6.63 13.32 -15.87
N GLU A 142 -6.25 13.42 -17.15
CA GLU A 142 -5.96 12.26 -17.99
C GLU A 142 -4.68 11.56 -17.56
N GLU A 143 -3.60 12.30 -17.32
CA GLU A 143 -2.34 11.76 -16.80
C GLU A 143 -2.52 11.11 -15.44
N ILE A 144 -3.32 11.71 -14.54
CA ILE A 144 -3.63 11.11 -13.23
C ILE A 144 -4.42 9.81 -13.39
N HIS A 145 -5.39 9.76 -14.31
CA HIS A 145 -6.15 8.54 -14.59
C HIS A 145 -5.23 7.43 -15.08
N GLN A 146 -4.36 7.73 -16.04
CA GLN A 146 -3.38 6.77 -16.57
C GLN A 146 -2.42 6.30 -15.47
N PHE A 147 -1.89 7.21 -14.66
CA PHE A 147 -1.02 6.88 -13.53
C PHE A 147 -1.63 5.85 -12.57
N PHE A 148 -2.91 6.02 -12.21
CA PHE A 148 -3.58 5.05 -11.34
C PHE A 148 -3.88 3.72 -12.06
N ALA A 149 -4.21 3.74 -13.34
CA ALA A 149 -4.41 2.54 -14.14
C ALA A 149 -3.11 1.72 -14.24
N GLU A 150 -2.00 2.36 -14.56
CA GLU A 150 -0.67 1.74 -14.60
C GLU A 150 -0.24 1.23 -13.22
N GLY A 151 -0.49 2.01 -12.16
CA GLY A 151 -0.22 1.58 -10.79
C GLY A 151 -0.95 0.30 -10.40
N MET A 152 -2.22 0.13 -10.82
CA MET A 152 -2.96 -1.13 -10.61
C MET A 152 -2.39 -2.28 -11.45
N LEU A 153 -1.96 -2.01 -12.67
CA LEU A 153 -1.31 -2.99 -13.51
C LEU A 153 0.03 -3.45 -12.91
N LEU A 154 0.83 -2.52 -12.39
CA LEU A 154 2.05 -2.82 -11.64
C LEU A 154 1.80 -3.72 -10.42
N ASN A 155 0.71 -3.48 -9.67
CA ASN A 155 0.32 -4.35 -8.56
C ASN A 155 0.05 -5.78 -9.03
N LEU A 156 -0.67 -5.95 -10.13
CA LEU A 156 -0.94 -7.25 -10.72
C LEU A 156 0.37 -7.92 -11.17
N GLY A 157 1.21 -7.23 -11.91
CA GLY A 157 2.50 -7.73 -12.36
C GLY A 157 3.40 -8.17 -11.19
N ALA A 158 3.51 -7.32 -10.17
CA ALA A 158 4.26 -7.65 -8.97
C ALA A 158 3.66 -8.86 -8.22
N ALA A 159 2.33 -8.95 -8.10
CA ALA A 159 1.67 -10.09 -7.45
C ALA A 159 1.94 -11.42 -8.18
N LEU A 160 1.96 -11.38 -9.50
CA LEU A 160 2.27 -12.53 -10.37
C LEU A 160 3.77 -12.86 -10.44
N GLY A 161 4.64 -12.01 -9.88
CA GLY A 161 6.10 -12.22 -9.91
C GLY A 161 6.73 -11.88 -11.26
N LEU A 162 6.11 -10.99 -12.04
CA LEU A 162 6.64 -10.55 -13.33
C LEU A 162 7.76 -9.50 -13.15
N PRO A 163 8.77 -9.48 -14.02
CA PRO A 163 8.93 -10.19 -15.30
C PRO A 163 9.57 -11.58 -15.21
N GLY A 164 9.84 -12.15 -14.06
CA GLY A 164 10.68 -13.36 -13.92
C GLY A 164 10.13 -14.67 -14.47
N ALA A 165 8.83 -14.78 -14.83
CA ALA A 165 8.19 -16.00 -15.33
C ALA A 165 7.45 -15.78 -16.67
N ALA A 166 7.88 -14.80 -17.47
CA ALA A 166 7.10 -14.19 -18.51
C ALA A 166 7.13 -14.93 -19.85
N GLY A 167 5.96 -15.19 -20.39
CA GLY A 167 5.76 -15.39 -21.83
C GLY A 167 5.66 -14.03 -22.57
N SER A 168 5.62 -14.06 -23.91
CA SER A 168 5.58 -12.84 -24.76
C SER A 168 4.49 -11.82 -24.42
N TRP A 169 3.35 -12.29 -23.90
CA TRP A 169 2.21 -11.44 -23.51
C TRP A 169 2.53 -10.45 -22.38
N THR A 170 3.54 -10.72 -21.55
CA THR A 170 3.92 -9.84 -20.45
C THR A 170 4.66 -8.61 -20.98
N LEU A 171 5.44 -8.74 -22.02
CA LEU A 171 6.10 -7.63 -22.71
C LEU A 171 5.05 -6.68 -23.29
N GLU A 172 4.02 -7.24 -23.94
CA GLU A 172 2.93 -6.46 -24.53
C GLU A 172 2.06 -5.73 -23.47
N MET A 173 1.94 -6.29 -22.27
CA MET A 173 1.06 -5.76 -21.22
C MET A 173 1.75 -4.83 -20.23
N PHE A 174 3.06 -5.05 -19.96
CA PHE A 174 3.77 -4.39 -18.86
C PHE A 174 4.98 -3.56 -19.28
N GLU A 175 5.44 -3.69 -20.52
CA GLU A 175 6.49 -2.83 -21.08
C GLU A 175 5.85 -1.79 -22.00
N GLU A 176 6.11 -0.51 -21.74
CA GLU A 176 5.77 0.58 -22.66
C GLU A 176 6.52 0.37 -23.96
N GLY A 177 5.75 0.31 -25.05
CA GLY A 177 6.11 0.09 -26.43
C GLY A 177 7.60 0.16 -26.81
N ALA A 178 8.11 -0.96 -27.29
CA ALA A 178 9.35 -1.00 -28.04
C ALA A 178 9.22 -0.25 -29.37
#